data_517fbb7708b29eb243698eb02d61cba5
#
_entry.id   517fbb7708b29eb243698eb02d61cba5
#
_cell.length_a   1.000
_cell.length_b   1.000
_cell.length_c   1.000
_cell.angle_alpha   90.00
_cell.angle_beta   90.00
_cell.angle_gamma   90.00
#
_symmetry.space_group_name_H-M   'P 1'
#
loop_
_entity.id
_entity.type
_entity.pdbx_description
1 polymer ?
#
loop_
_entity_poly.entity_id
_entity_poly.type
_entity_poly.pdbx_seq_one_letter_code
_entity_poly.pdbx_strand_id
1 'polypeptide(L)'
;MKALILSTATGGGHNTAAHAVLEALTERGVECRFEDCVAFGGQKLSATVSNVYVKFVQAAPDAFGRLYRFAKAISTPRIKSPVYLFNAAYARKMEQLLTDYAPDLIVCTHMFGGQSVTYLRRHDLWNGLFAMVMTDYTIHPFIEDIECDVMFTCKAAMPSARRLALPKSAYEFTGIPVSLSCRPCTDKRAAKEAVGLDPERPEVVLVGGSMGAGNLPEMIARILPVLGENGHLTVVCGSNVDALRRATEAYGSDPRVSLRAQVTPLTPLIAAA
;
A
#
# COMPACT_ATOMS: atom_id res chain seq x y z
N MET A 1 -12.13 18.77 -14.69
CA MET A 1 -12.39 17.53 -13.93
C MET A 1 -11.65 17.61 -12.61
N LYS A 2 -12.32 17.30 -11.53
CA LYS A 2 -11.77 17.26 -10.17
C LYS A 2 -11.75 15.83 -9.66
N ALA A 3 -10.63 15.37 -9.10
CA ALA A 3 -10.48 14.04 -8.55
C ALA A 3 -10.16 14.11 -7.04
N LEU A 4 -10.90 13.37 -6.23
CA LEU A 4 -10.61 13.14 -4.83
C LEU A 4 -9.96 11.76 -4.67
N ILE A 5 -8.74 11.73 -4.11
CA ILE A 5 -8.00 10.50 -3.88
C ILE A 5 -8.05 10.16 -2.39
N LEU A 6 -8.64 9.02 -2.07
CA LEU A 6 -8.82 8.54 -0.71
C LEU A 6 -7.87 7.38 -0.43
N SER A 7 -7.08 7.54 0.62
CA SER A 7 -6.21 6.48 1.13
C SER A 7 -6.34 6.38 2.64
N THR A 8 -5.45 5.64 3.28
CA THR A 8 -5.37 5.59 4.75
C THR A 8 -3.97 5.28 5.22
N ALA A 9 -3.61 5.77 6.39
CA ALA A 9 -2.27 5.65 6.97
C ALA A 9 -1.97 4.27 7.59
N THR A 10 -2.64 3.19 7.17
CA THR A 10 -2.41 1.80 7.64
C THR A 10 -1.23 1.12 6.96
N GLY A 11 -0.18 1.87 6.63
CA GLY A 11 1.03 1.41 5.94
C GLY A 11 1.38 2.31 4.75
N GLY A 12 2.63 2.22 4.28
CA GLY A 12 3.11 3.09 3.20
C GLY A 12 2.59 2.74 1.81
N GLY A 13 2.24 1.47 1.56
CA GLY A 13 1.92 0.98 0.22
C GLY A 13 0.69 1.65 -0.40
N HIS A 14 -0.41 1.75 0.35
CA HIS A 14 -1.64 2.39 -0.11
C HIS A 14 -1.43 3.88 -0.43
N ASN A 15 -0.73 4.60 0.46
CA ASN A 15 -0.42 6.01 0.24
C ASN A 15 0.52 6.22 -0.95
N THR A 16 1.53 5.35 -1.12
CA THR A 16 2.44 5.40 -2.27
C THR A 16 1.67 5.22 -3.59
N ALA A 17 0.78 4.25 -3.67
CA ALA A 17 -0.07 4.05 -4.84
C ALA A 17 -1.03 5.24 -5.07
N ALA A 18 -1.61 5.80 -3.99
CA ALA A 18 -2.47 6.98 -4.07
C ALA A 18 -1.73 8.20 -4.60
N HIS A 19 -0.51 8.45 -4.11
CA HIS A 19 0.33 9.54 -4.63
C HIS A 19 0.75 9.32 -6.08
N ALA A 20 1.01 8.09 -6.49
CA ALA A 20 1.31 7.78 -7.89
C ALA A 20 0.12 8.08 -8.82
N VAL A 21 -1.11 7.78 -8.37
CA VAL A 21 -2.34 8.13 -9.10
C VAL A 21 -2.52 9.65 -9.14
N LEU A 22 -2.32 10.33 -7.99
CA LEU A 22 -2.40 11.79 -7.91
C LEU A 22 -1.43 12.46 -8.87
N GLU A 23 -0.16 12.03 -8.86
CA GLU A 23 0.90 12.53 -9.74
C GLU A 23 0.50 12.37 -11.21
N ALA A 24 0.06 11.17 -11.60
CA ALA A 24 -0.31 10.87 -12.97
C ALA A 24 -1.56 11.64 -13.47
N LEU A 25 -2.54 11.88 -12.61
CA LEU A 25 -3.72 12.67 -12.95
C LEU A 25 -3.41 14.16 -13.02
N THR A 26 -2.59 14.67 -12.10
CA THR A 26 -2.15 16.08 -12.09
C THR A 26 -1.34 16.40 -13.33
N GLU A 27 -0.44 15.52 -13.78
CA GLU A 27 0.32 15.67 -15.02
C GLU A 27 -0.60 15.80 -16.26
N ARG A 28 -1.80 15.21 -16.19
CA ARG A 28 -2.84 15.29 -17.24
C ARG A 28 -3.81 16.48 -17.07
N GLY A 29 -3.50 17.40 -16.16
CA GLY A 29 -4.31 18.61 -15.93
C GLY A 29 -5.58 18.37 -15.12
N VAL A 30 -5.69 17.24 -14.41
CA VAL A 30 -6.78 16.99 -13.47
C VAL A 30 -6.48 17.68 -12.15
N GLU A 31 -7.43 18.46 -11.63
CA GLU A 31 -7.34 19.03 -10.28
C GLU A 31 -7.52 17.89 -9.26
N CYS A 32 -6.50 17.64 -8.44
CA CYS A 32 -6.49 16.51 -7.51
C CYS A 32 -6.41 16.96 -6.05
N ARG A 33 -7.17 16.29 -5.18
CA ARG A 33 -7.09 16.43 -3.74
C ARG A 33 -6.88 15.06 -3.09
N PHE A 34 -5.94 14.96 -2.13
CA PHE A 34 -5.66 13.75 -1.36
C PHE A 34 -6.18 13.89 0.06
N GLU A 35 -6.86 12.84 0.55
CA GLU A 35 -7.35 12.80 1.93
C GLU A 35 -7.17 11.40 2.56
N ASP A 36 -6.91 11.39 3.86
CA ASP A 36 -7.02 10.17 4.67
C ASP A 36 -8.48 9.93 5.05
N CYS A 37 -9.06 8.85 4.53
CA CYS A 37 -10.49 8.57 4.72
C CYS A 37 -10.86 8.34 6.20
N VAL A 38 -9.96 7.80 7.03
CA VAL A 38 -10.23 7.57 8.46
C VAL A 38 -10.18 8.87 9.27
N ALA A 39 -9.47 9.88 8.78
CA ALA A 39 -9.38 11.18 9.45
C ALA A 39 -10.72 11.91 9.52
N PHE A 40 -11.69 11.59 8.66
CA PHE A 40 -13.08 12.10 8.79
C PHE A 40 -13.78 11.59 10.06
N GLY A 41 -13.36 10.42 10.60
CA GLY A 41 -13.78 9.96 11.91
C GLY A 41 -13.16 10.75 13.07
N GLY A 42 -12.12 11.54 12.79
CA GLY A 42 -11.30 12.32 13.70
C GLY A 42 -9.82 11.94 13.63
N GLN A 43 -8.93 12.92 13.76
CA GLN A 43 -7.47 12.72 13.68
C GLN A 43 -6.96 11.69 14.71
N LYS A 44 -7.53 11.68 15.92
CA LYS A 44 -7.19 10.68 16.94
C LYS A 44 -7.60 9.27 16.52
N LEU A 45 -8.73 9.11 15.81
CA LEU A 45 -9.19 7.82 15.30
C LEU A 45 -8.23 7.29 14.23
N SER A 46 -7.87 8.11 13.25
CA SER A 46 -6.90 7.74 12.20
C SER A 46 -5.56 7.31 12.81
N ALA A 47 -5.00 8.11 13.71
CA ALA A 47 -3.74 7.78 14.40
C ALA A 47 -3.86 6.48 15.21
N THR A 48 -4.99 6.25 15.89
CA THR A 48 -5.21 5.03 16.69
C THR A 48 -5.31 3.80 15.78
N VAL A 49 -6.12 3.86 14.72
CA VAL A 49 -6.28 2.76 13.75
C VAL A 49 -4.94 2.40 13.13
N SER A 50 -4.18 3.41 12.67
CA SER A 50 -2.85 3.21 12.08
C SER A 50 -1.88 2.57 13.08
N ASN A 51 -1.77 3.12 14.30
CA ASN A 51 -0.84 2.62 15.33
C ASN A 51 -1.19 1.19 15.78
N VAL A 52 -2.47 0.90 16.00
CA VAL A 52 -2.92 -0.45 16.39
C VAL A 52 -2.63 -1.45 15.28
N TYR A 53 -2.93 -1.10 14.03
CA TYR A 53 -2.66 -1.94 12.87
C TYR A 53 -1.15 -2.26 12.75
N VAL A 54 -0.31 -1.22 12.73
CA VAL A 54 1.15 -1.36 12.60
C VAL A 54 1.72 -2.21 13.75
N LYS A 55 1.38 -1.90 14.99
CA LYS A 55 1.84 -2.67 16.16
C LYS A 55 1.39 -4.12 16.10
N PHE A 56 0.14 -4.39 15.69
CA PHE A 56 -0.36 -5.75 15.60
C PHE A 56 0.36 -6.57 14.54
N VAL A 57 0.62 -5.99 13.35
CA VAL A 57 1.37 -6.63 12.27
C VAL A 57 2.83 -6.90 12.68
N GLN A 58 3.46 -5.95 13.39
CA GLN A 58 4.85 -6.09 13.84
C GLN A 58 5.02 -7.07 15.00
N ALA A 59 4.14 -7.00 16.01
CA ALA A 59 4.29 -7.76 17.25
C ALA A 59 3.73 -9.19 17.17
N ALA A 60 2.71 -9.44 16.35
CA ALA A 60 2.00 -10.71 16.29
C ALA A 60 1.61 -11.13 14.86
N PRO A 61 2.57 -11.31 13.94
CA PRO A 61 2.29 -11.61 12.52
C PRO A 61 1.48 -12.91 12.35
N ASP A 62 1.71 -13.93 13.16
CA ASP A 62 0.96 -15.20 13.11
C ASP A 62 -0.49 -15.02 13.57
N ALA A 63 -0.73 -14.23 14.60
CA ALA A 63 -2.07 -13.89 15.06
C ALA A 63 -2.82 -13.07 14.02
N PHE A 64 -2.15 -12.11 13.37
CA PHE A 64 -2.69 -11.37 12.24
C PHE A 64 -3.06 -12.30 11.07
N GLY A 65 -2.20 -13.26 10.71
CA GLY A 65 -2.48 -14.24 9.68
C GLY A 65 -3.68 -15.16 10.02
N ARG A 66 -3.88 -15.54 11.29
CA ARG A 66 -5.07 -16.29 11.71
C ARG A 66 -6.34 -15.46 11.63
N LEU A 67 -6.30 -14.20 12.10
CA LEU A 67 -7.42 -13.25 12.01
C LEU A 67 -7.80 -13.01 10.55
N TYR A 68 -6.81 -12.83 9.66
CA TYR A 68 -7.04 -12.66 8.24
C TYR A 68 -7.73 -13.87 7.60
N ARG A 69 -7.31 -15.11 7.93
CA ARG A 69 -7.97 -16.33 7.45
C ARG A 69 -9.40 -16.47 7.96
N PHE A 70 -9.65 -16.12 9.22
CA PHE A 70 -10.99 -16.08 9.79
C PHE A 70 -11.87 -15.03 9.08
N ALA A 71 -11.37 -13.80 8.92
CA ALA A 71 -12.06 -12.75 8.17
C ALA A 71 -12.42 -13.21 6.75
N LYS A 72 -11.49 -13.88 6.06
CA LYS A 72 -11.72 -14.45 4.73
C LYS A 72 -12.81 -15.53 4.70
N ALA A 73 -12.94 -16.31 5.79
CA ALA A 73 -13.95 -17.36 5.89
C ALA A 73 -15.37 -16.81 6.10
N ILE A 74 -15.51 -15.70 6.83
CA ILE A 74 -16.81 -15.05 7.09
C ILE A 74 -17.19 -13.97 6.08
N SER A 75 -16.24 -13.56 5.21
CA SER A 75 -16.46 -12.54 4.17
C SER A 75 -17.45 -13.05 3.12
N THR A 76 -18.51 -12.28 2.86
CA THR A 76 -19.58 -12.63 1.93
C THR A 76 -20.22 -11.38 1.34
N PRO A 77 -20.57 -11.35 0.04
CA PRO A 77 -21.26 -10.23 -0.57
C PRO A 77 -22.72 -10.05 -0.12
N ARG A 78 -23.25 -11.03 0.64
CA ARG A 78 -24.66 -11.02 1.07
C ARG A 78 -24.94 -10.19 2.32
N ILE A 79 -23.96 -10.08 3.20
CA ILE A 79 -24.09 -9.40 4.51
C ILE A 79 -22.94 -8.41 4.64
N LYS A 80 -23.27 -7.14 4.87
CA LYS A 80 -22.25 -6.10 5.08
C LYS A 80 -21.39 -6.42 6.29
N SER A 81 -20.08 -6.28 6.11
CA SER A 81 -19.09 -6.61 7.14
C SER A 81 -19.12 -5.63 8.31
N PRO A 82 -18.62 -6.02 9.49
CA PRO A 82 -18.41 -5.08 10.60
C PRO A 82 -17.48 -3.91 10.20
N VAL A 83 -16.54 -4.16 9.28
CA VAL A 83 -15.63 -3.13 8.75
C VAL A 83 -16.39 -2.11 7.91
N TYR A 84 -17.35 -2.56 7.10
CA TYR A 84 -18.25 -1.66 6.37
C TYR A 84 -19.04 -0.77 7.33
N LEU A 85 -19.63 -1.34 8.39
CA LEU A 85 -20.40 -0.60 9.38
C LEU A 85 -19.54 0.45 10.10
N PHE A 86 -18.30 0.10 10.43
CA PHE A 86 -17.34 1.05 10.99
C PHE A 86 -17.07 2.21 10.03
N ASN A 87 -16.83 1.94 8.75
CA ASN A 87 -16.56 2.97 7.75
C ASN A 87 -17.82 3.81 7.44
N ALA A 88 -19.00 3.21 7.44
CA ALA A 88 -20.29 3.90 7.29
C ALA A 88 -20.52 4.93 8.40
N ALA A 89 -20.09 4.64 9.63
CA ALA A 89 -20.34 5.50 10.80
C ALA A 89 -19.72 6.90 10.68
N TYR A 90 -18.63 7.06 9.92
CA TYR A 90 -18.01 8.37 9.69
C TYR A 90 -18.13 8.87 8.25
N ALA A 91 -18.59 8.04 7.31
CA ALA A 91 -18.66 8.41 5.89
C ALA A 91 -19.46 9.71 5.65
N ARG A 92 -20.56 9.92 6.38
CA ARG A 92 -21.36 11.17 6.28
C ARG A 92 -20.56 12.43 6.59
N LYS A 93 -19.50 12.35 7.40
CA LYS A 93 -18.66 13.52 7.68
C LYS A 93 -17.86 14.00 6.47
N MET A 94 -17.84 13.21 5.38
CA MET A 94 -17.28 13.63 4.10
C MET A 94 -18.21 14.55 3.30
N GLU A 95 -19.50 14.66 3.65
CA GLU A 95 -20.49 15.42 2.87
C GLU A 95 -20.07 16.88 2.65
N GLN A 96 -19.52 17.53 3.68
CA GLN A 96 -19.05 18.91 3.55
C GLN A 96 -17.93 19.02 2.50
N LEU A 97 -16.93 18.13 2.56
CA LEU A 97 -15.86 18.08 1.57
C LEU A 97 -16.41 17.83 0.17
N LEU A 98 -17.34 16.88 0.02
CA LEU A 98 -17.92 16.54 -1.27
C LEU A 98 -18.74 17.70 -1.86
N THR A 99 -19.41 18.47 -1.00
CA THR A 99 -20.14 19.68 -1.42
C THR A 99 -19.18 20.78 -1.85
N ASP A 100 -18.14 21.06 -1.05
CA ASP A 100 -17.24 22.20 -1.27
C ASP A 100 -16.27 21.92 -2.43
N TYR A 101 -15.74 20.72 -2.51
CA TYR A 101 -14.79 20.33 -3.57
C TYR A 101 -15.48 19.88 -4.85
N ALA A 102 -16.66 19.27 -4.74
CA ALA A 102 -17.48 18.73 -5.82
C ALA A 102 -16.64 17.84 -6.80
N PRO A 103 -16.08 16.70 -6.34
CA PRO A 103 -15.27 15.84 -7.20
C PRO A 103 -16.13 15.12 -8.23
N ASP A 104 -15.65 15.10 -9.50
CA ASP A 104 -16.23 14.30 -10.59
C ASP A 104 -15.85 12.82 -10.44
N LEU A 105 -14.67 12.57 -9.85
CA LEU A 105 -14.08 11.26 -9.67
C LEU A 105 -13.58 11.08 -8.24
N ILE A 106 -13.89 9.94 -7.62
CA ILE A 106 -13.21 9.48 -6.39
C ILE A 106 -12.41 8.23 -6.72
N VAL A 107 -11.12 8.23 -6.34
CA VAL A 107 -10.23 7.08 -6.45
C VAL A 107 -9.83 6.63 -5.04
N CYS A 108 -10.07 5.36 -4.71
CA CYS A 108 -9.69 4.78 -3.43
C CYS A 108 -8.58 3.76 -3.62
N THR A 109 -7.52 3.85 -2.81
CA THR A 109 -6.43 2.85 -2.78
C THR A 109 -6.49 1.93 -1.57
N HIS A 110 -7.44 2.15 -0.66
CA HIS A 110 -7.67 1.33 0.52
C HIS A 110 -9.17 1.01 0.69
N MET A 111 -9.47 -0.19 1.19
CA MET A 111 -10.84 -0.66 1.36
C MET A 111 -11.72 0.24 2.24
N PHE A 112 -11.13 0.93 3.22
CA PHE A 112 -11.89 1.83 4.09
C PHE A 112 -12.51 2.98 3.31
N GLY A 113 -11.71 3.63 2.45
CA GLY A 113 -12.23 4.65 1.53
C GLY A 113 -13.30 4.07 0.59
N GLY A 114 -13.01 2.89 0.01
CA GLY A 114 -13.94 2.22 -0.89
C GLY A 114 -15.31 1.91 -0.25
N GLN A 115 -15.32 1.43 0.99
CA GLN A 115 -16.55 1.16 1.72
C GLN A 115 -17.29 2.44 2.12
N SER A 116 -16.55 3.51 2.49
CA SER A 116 -17.14 4.82 2.77
C SER A 116 -17.83 5.41 1.54
N VAL A 117 -17.17 5.37 0.36
CA VAL A 117 -17.78 5.86 -0.90
C VAL A 117 -18.97 5.01 -1.30
N THR A 118 -18.91 3.69 -1.13
CA THR A 118 -20.08 2.80 -1.35
C THR A 118 -21.27 3.19 -0.47
N TYR A 119 -21.01 3.53 0.81
CA TYR A 119 -22.06 4.03 1.71
C TYR A 119 -22.65 5.33 1.18
N LEU A 120 -21.82 6.30 0.78
CA LEU A 120 -22.27 7.60 0.27
C LEU A 120 -23.15 7.45 -0.97
N ARG A 121 -22.74 6.58 -1.93
CA ARG A 121 -23.52 6.30 -3.16
C ARG A 121 -24.87 5.64 -2.84
N ARG A 122 -24.91 4.68 -1.93
CA ARG A 122 -26.14 3.99 -1.51
C ARG A 122 -27.16 4.89 -0.81
N HIS A 123 -26.71 6.05 -0.31
CA HIS A 123 -27.57 7.03 0.35
C HIS A 123 -27.75 8.31 -0.47
N ASP A 124 -27.41 8.28 -1.77
CA ASP A 124 -27.52 9.40 -2.71
C ASP A 124 -26.79 10.68 -2.25
N LEU A 125 -25.72 10.51 -1.45
CA LEU A 125 -24.93 11.63 -0.92
C LEU A 125 -23.80 12.05 -1.89
N TRP A 126 -23.47 11.19 -2.84
CA TRP A 126 -22.54 11.45 -3.94
C TRP A 126 -22.72 10.42 -5.07
N ASN A 127 -22.73 10.86 -6.35
CA ASN A 127 -23.06 10.03 -7.51
C ASN A 127 -22.06 10.18 -8.68
N GLY A 128 -20.83 10.65 -8.43
CA GLY A 128 -19.76 10.73 -9.43
C GLY A 128 -19.13 9.38 -9.77
N LEU A 129 -18.09 9.41 -10.59
CA LEU A 129 -17.33 8.21 -10.96
C LEU A 129 -16.52 7.68 -9.77
N PHE A 130 -16.58 6.38 -9.54
CA PHE A 130 -15.87 5.72 -8.44
C PHE A 130 -14.94 4.64 -8.94
N ALA A 131 -13.65 4.81 -8.71
CA ALA A 131 -12.60 3.87 -9.03
C ALA A 131 -11.95 3.29 -7.76
N MET A 132 -11.73 1.98 -7.74
CA MET A 132 -10.93 1.30 -6.72
C MET A 132 -9.61 0.84 -7.32
N VAL A 133 -8.49 1.14 -6.66
CA VAL A 133 -7.16 0.67 -7.02
C VAL A 133 -6.70 -0.34 -5.98
N MET A 134 -6.56 -1.59 -6.41
CA MET A 134 -6.03 -2.66 -5.56
C MET A 134 -4.50 -2.56 -5.49
N THR A 135 -3.97 -2.63 -4.27
CA THR A 135 -2.54 -2.51 -3.97
C THR A 135 -1.90 -3.83 -3.56
N ASP A 136 -2.62 -4.93 -3.74
CA ASP A 136 -2.20 -6.29 -3.39
C ASP A 136 -2.40 -7.26 -4.55
N TYR A 137 -1.64 -8.35 -4.55
CA TYR A 137 -1.77 -9.45 -5.51
C TYR A 137 -2.90 -10.44 -5.18
N THR A 138 -3.65 -10.15 -4.11
CA THR A 138 -4.83 -10.92 -3.70
C THR A 138 -5.96 -9.98 -3.31
N ILE A 139 -7.21 -10.44 -3.43
CA ILE A 139 -8.37 -9.71 -2.95
C ILE A 139 -8.50 -9.92 -1.44
N HIS A 140 -8.51 -8.82 -0.69
CA HIS A 140 -8.71 -8.84 0.76
C HIS A 140 -10.15 -9.25 1.14
N PRO A 141 -10.35 -9.80 2.36
CA PRO A 141 -11.69 -9.95 2.93
C PRO A 141 -12.41 -8.60 2.98
N PHE A 142 -13.73 -8.63 2.79
CA PHE A 142 -14.62 -7.47 2.86
C PHE A 142 -14.47 -6.44 1.72
N ILE A 143 -13.64 -6.71 0.71
CA ILE A 143 -13.62 -5.93 -0.56
C ILE A 143 -14.94 -6.09 -1.31
N GLU A 144 -15.63 -7.22 -1.15
CA GLU A 144 -16.95 -7.47 -1.71
C GLU A 144 -18.05 -6.51 -1.23
N ASP A 145 -17.78 -5.75 -0.19
CA ASP A 145 -18.67 -4.67 0.25
C ASP A 145 -18.60 -3.41 -0.64
N ILE A 146 -17.58 -3.32 -1.52
CA ILE A 146 -17.31 -2.15 -2.35
C ILE A 146 -18.07 -2.26 -3.70
N GLU A 147 -18.73 -1.18 -4.06
CA GLU A 147 -19.50 -1.03 -5.30
C GLU A 147 -18.93 0.11 -6.13
N CYS A 148 -17.81 -0.16 -6.79
CA CYS A 148 -17.13 0.79 -7.68
C CYS A 148 -17.54 0.57 -9.15
N ASP A 149 -17.35 1.61 -9.97
CA ASP A 149 -17.59 1.53 -11.42
C ASP A 149 -16.45 0.80 -12.12
N VAL A 150 -15.20 0.99 -11.63
CA VAL A 150 -14.02 0.30 -12.14
C VAL A 150 -13.08 -0.08 -10.99
N MET A 151 -12.51 -1.29 -11.11
CA MET A 151 -11.50 -1.81 -10.19
C MET A 151 -10.20 -2.08 -10.94
N PHE A 152 -9.19 -1.25 -10.69
CA PHE A 152 -7.84 -1.44 -11.18
C PHE A 152 -7.11 -2.48 -10.32
N THR A 153 -6.59 -3.52 -10.95
CA THR A 153 -5.98 -4.66 -10.24
C THR A 153 -4.89 -5.32 -11.09
N CYS A 154 -4.31 -6.40 -10.60
CA CYS A 154 -3.42 -7.25 -11.35
C CYS A 154 -4.06 -8.60 -11.71
N LYS A 155 -3.64 -9.22 -12.82
CA LYS A 155 -4.15 -10.53 -13.24
C LYS A 155 -3.95 -11.62 -12.17
N ALA A 156 -2.89 -11.51 -11.37
CA ALA A 156 -2.60 -12.45 -10.28
C ALA A 156 -3.67 -12.45 -9.17
N ALA A 157 -4.41 -11.35 -8.99
CA ALA A 157 -5.48 -11.25 -8.00
C ALA A 157 -6.78 -11.97 -8.43
N MET A 158 -6.98 -12.26 -9.73
CA MET A 158 -8.23 -12.81 -10.28
C MET A 158 -8.71 -14.14 -9.66
N PRO A 159 -7.84 -15.09 -9.28
CA PRO A 159 -8.34 -16.31 -8.60
C PRO A 159 -9.08 -16.01 -7.30
N SER A 160 -8.72 -14.91 -6.61
CA SER A 160 -9.41 -14.46 -5.39
C SER A 160 -10.60 -13.53 -5.67
N ALA A 161 -10.69 -12.94 -6.86
CA ALA A 161 -11.76 -12.02 -7.27
C ALA A 161 -13.12 -12.72 -7.52
N ARG A 162 -13.16 -14.04 -7.61
CA ARG A 162 -14.41 -14.82 -7.85
C ARG A 162 -15.50 -14.61 -6.81
N ARG A 163 -15.16 -14.01 -5.67
CA ARG A 163 -16.09 -13.70 -4.58
C ARG A 163 -16.73 -12.33 -4.73
N LEU A 164 -16.21 -11.48 -5.62
CA LEU A 164 -16.72 -10.14 -5.81
C LEU A 164 -17.99 -10.16 -6.67
N ALA A 165 -18.94 -9.33 -6.30
CA ALA A 165 -20.20 -9.16 -7.04
C ALA A 165 -20.06 -8.27 -8.29
N LEU A 166 -18.86 -7.71 -8.54
CA LEU A 166 -18.61 -6.83 -9.67
C LEU A 166 -18.64 -7.61 -11.01
N PRO A 167 -19.22 -7.05 -12.06
CA PRO A 167 -19.17 -7.64 -13.38
C PRO A 167 -17.72 -7.67 -13.90
N LYS A 168 -17.41 -8.64 -14.77
CA LYS A 168 -16.07 -8.77 -15.35
C LYS A 168 -15.60 -7.52 -16.09
N SER A 169 -16.51 -6.75 -16.66
CA SER A 169 -16.25 -5.48 -17.34
C SER A 169 -15.81 -4.36 -16.42
N ALA A 170 -15.98 -4.51 -15.11
CA ALA A 170 -15.51 -3.52 -14.12
C ALA A 170 -14.02 -3.70 -13.73
N TYR A 171 -13.35 -4.76 -14.21
CA TYR A 171 -11.94 -5.01 -13.88
C TYR A 171 -11.01 -4.53 -15.00
N GLU A 172 -10.04 -3.68 -14.60
CA GLU A 172 -8.94 -3.24 -15.46
C GLU A 172 -7.59 -3.75 -14.91
N PHE A 173 -6.80 -4.40 -15.78
CA PHE A 173 -5.56 -5.08 -15.40
C PHE A 173 -4.35 -4.20 -15.67
N THR A 174 -4.12 -3.22 -14.82
CA THR A 174 -3.02 -2.25 -14.92
C THR A 174 -1.84 -2.57 -14.01
N GLY A 175 -2.02 -3.45 -13.04
CA GLY A 175 -1.07 -3.62 -11.93
C GLY A 175 -1.23 -2.54 -10.85
N ILE A 176 -0.23 -2.48 -9.95
CA ILE A 176 -0.18 -1.50 -8.86
C ILE A 176 0.44 -0.21 -9.38
N PRO A 177 -0.17 0.97 -9.16
CA PRO A 177 0.41 2.25 -9.57
C PRO A 177 1.76 2.51 -8.92
N VAL A 178 2.70 3.01 -9.72
CA VAL A 178 4.03 3.46 -9.28
C VAL A 178 4.25 4.91 -9.68
N SER A 179 5.03 5.66 -8.89
CA SER A 179 5.38 7.05 -9.20
C SER A 179 6.02 7.16 -10.59
N LEU A 180 5.79 8.27 -11.26
CA LEU A 180 6.41 8.61 -12.55
C LEU A 180 7.94 8.69 -12.45
N SER A 181 8.49 8.86 -11.25
CA SER A 181 9.92 8.80 -10.99
C SER A 181 10.49 7.36 -11.02
N CYS A 182 9.64 6.34 -10.88
CA CYS A 182 10.04 4.93 -10.95
C CYS A 182 10.20 4.46 -12.40
N ARG A 183 11.20 4.99 -13.10
CA ARG A 183 11.54 4.59 -14.47
C ARG A 183 12.61 3.50 -14.48
N PRO A 184 12.63 2.62 -15.49
CA PRO A 184 13.73 1.67 -15.67
C PRO A 184 15.08 2.40 -15.69
N CYS A 185 16.02 1.95 -14.87
CA CYS A 185 17.36 2.50 -14.85
C CYS A 185 18.13 2.02 -16.08
N THR A 186 18.65 2.94 -16.88
CA THR A 186 19.46 2.65 -18.09
C THR A 186 20.95 2.65 -17.79
N ASP A 187 21.38 3.30 -16.71
CA ASP A 187 22.78 3.37 -16.27
C ASP A 187 22.89 2.95 -14.80
N LYS A 188 23.07 1.65 -14.60
CA LYS A 188 23.21 1.04 -13.28
C LYS A 188 24.45 1.52 -12.54
N ARG A 189 25.55 1.81 -13.27
CA ARG A 189 26.80 2.31 -12.71
C ARG A 189 26.58 3.68 -12.05
N ALA A 190 26.06 4.62 -12.83
CA ALA A 190 25.75 5.95 -12.32
C ALA A 190 24.71 5.92 -11.17
N ALA A 191 23.72 5.03 -11.24
CA ALA A 191 22.73 4.87 -10.17
C ALA A 191 23.35 4.38 -8.87
N LYS A 192 24.30 3.44 -8.90
CA LYS A 192 25.03 2.96 -7.72
C LYS A 192 25.91 4.05 -7.13
N GLU A 193 26.68 4.75 -7.96
CA GLU A 193 27.54 5.87 -7.53
C GLU A 193 26.72 6.97 -6.83
N ALA A 194 25.53 7.30 -7.37
CA ALA A 194 24.62 8.30 -6.81
C ALA A 194 24.11 7.98 -5.39
N VAL A 195 24.06 6.69 -5.01
CA VAL A 195 23.64 6.25 -3.67
C VAL A 195 24.78 5.76 -2.79
N GLY A 196 26.05 5.92 -3.27
CA GLY A 196 27.27 5.55 -2.53
C GLY A 196 27.53 4.04 -2.49
N LEU A 197 27.05 3.30 -3.50
CA LEU A 197 27.33 1.89 -3.67
C LEU A 197 28.48 1.66 -4.67
N ASP A 198 29.19 0.54 -4.51
CA ASP A 198 30.25 0.15 -5.43
C ASP A 198 29.65 -0.23 -6.81
N PRO A 199 30.00 0.49 -7.90
CA PRO A 199 29.44 0.24 -9.22
C PRO A 199 29.77 -1.13 -9.79
N GLU A 200 30.87 -1.76 -9.36
CA GLU A 200 31.33 -3.05 -9.88
C GLU A 200 30.75 -4.26 -9.11
N ARG A 201 30.24 -4.05 -7.90
CA ARG A 201 29.66 -5.14 -7.10
C ARG A 201 28.21 -5.42 -7.48
N PRO A 202 27.78 -6.68 -7.64
CA PRO A 202 26.37 -7.04 -7.70
C PRO A 202 25.64 -6.54 -6.44
N GLU A 203 24.52 -5.84 -6.61
CA GLU A 203 23.73 -5.27 -5.52
C GLU A 203 22.35 -5.91 -5.45
N VAL A 204 21.95 -6.33 -4.28
CA VAL A 204 20.58 -6.76 -3.96
C VAL A 204 20.01 -5.83 -2.90
N VAL A 205 18.79 -5.37 -3.09
CA VAL A 205 18.06 -4.53 -2.13
C VAL A 205 16.91 -5.33 -1.52
N LEU A 206 16.99 -5.59 -0.24
CA LEU A 206 15.92 -6.21 0.55
C LEU A 206 15.15 -5.13 1.31
N VAL A 207 13.85 -5.04 1.05
CA VAL A 207 13.00 -4.01 1.69
C VAL A 207 11.93 -4.68 2.55
N GLY A 208 11.94 -4.40 3.85
CA GLY A 208 10.93 -4.85 4.83
C GLY A 208 9.61 -4.06 4.76
N GLY A 209 9.42 -3.22 3.73
CA GLY A 209 8.31 -2.28 3.64
C GLY A 209 8.42 -1.11 4.62
N SER A 210 7.44 -0.21 4.62
CA SER A 210 7.45 0.97 5.52
C SER A 210 7.41 0.60 7.00
N MET A 211 6.80 -0.54 7.32
CA MET A 211 6.65 -1.05 8.69
C MET A 211 7.77 -2.00 9.12
N GLY A 212 8.68 -2.38 8.22
CA GLY A 212 9.72 -3.37 8.50
C GLY A 212 9.14 -4.73 8.89
N ALA A 213 8.15 -5.20 8.13
CA ALA A 213 7.50 -6.48 8.38
C ALA A 213 8.37 -7.66 7.93
N GLY A 214 8.15 -8.81 8.53
CA GLY A 214 8.84 -10.06 8.21
C GLY A 214 10.07 -10.33 9.08
N ASN A 215 10.64 -11.54 8.92
CA ASN A 215 11.85 -11.95 9.63
C ASN A 215 13.10 -11.60 8.79
N LEU A 216 13.51 -10.33 8.84
CA LEU A 216 14.65 -9.84 8.04
C LEU A 216 15.93 -10.63 8.28
N PRO A 217 16.35 -10.97 9.53
CA PRO A 217 17.53 -11.80 9.76
C PRO A 217 17.49 -13.15 9.03
N GLU A 218 16.34 -13.82 9.02
CA GLU A 218 16.19 -15.10 8.30
C GLU A 218 16.28 -14.89 6.77
N MET A 219 15.69 -13.81 6.25
CA MET A 219 15.78 -13.48 4.80
C MET A 219 17.22 -13.18 4.40
N ILE A 220 17.96 -12.43 5.20
CA ILE A 220 19.40 -12.16 5.00
C ILE A 220 20.17 -13.49 4.95
N ALA A 221 19.94 -14.39 5.93
CA ALA A 221 20.58 -15.70 6.00
C ALA A 221 20.39 -16.54 4.73
N ARG A 222 19.21 -16.40 4.08
CA ARG A 222 18.89 -17.11 2.83
C ARG A 222 19.50 -16.46 1.58
N ILE A 223 19.67 -15.13 1.60
CA ILE A 223 20.19 -14.37 0.45
C ILE A 223 21.72 -14.48 0.37
N LEU A 224 22.43 -14.32 1.49
CA LEU A 224 23.88 -14.25 1.52
C LEU A 224 24.61 -15.45 0.84
N PRO A 225 24.18 -16.72 1.00
CA PRO A 225 24.83 -17.84 0.31
C PRO A 225 24.69 -17.78 -1.22
N VAL A 226 23.57 -17.23 -1.71
CA VAL A 226 23.29 -17.11 -3.15
C VAL A 226 24.01 -15.90 -3.75
N LEU A 227 24.16 -14.84 -2.96
CA LEU A 227 24.82 -13.59 -3.37
C LEU A 227 26.33 -13.77 -3.60
N GLY A 228 26.95 -14.74 -2.92
CA GLY A 228 28.39 -15.01 -3.02
C GLY A 228 29.24 -13.96 -2.26
N GLU A 229 30.56 -14.08 -2.42
CA GLU A 229 31.52 -13.23 -1.68
C GLU A 229 31.60 -11.81 -2.25
N ASN A 230 31.45 -11.65 -3.55
CA ASN A 230 31.57 -10.37 -4.24
C ASN A 230 30.29 -9.54 -4.25
N GLY A 231 29.14 -10.14 -3.89
CA GLY A 231 27.87 -9.42 -3.88
C GLY A 231 27.72 -8.53 -2.65
N HIS A 232 26.79 -7.58 -2.72
CA HIS A 232 26.42 -6.69 -1.60
C HIS A 232 24.91 -6.69 -1.42
N LEU A 233 24.46 -6.64 -0.17
CA LEU A 233 23.07 -6.65 0.24
C LEU A 233 22.74 -5.39 1.04
N THR A 234 21.94 -4.50 0.48
CA THR A 234 21.37 -3.41 1.23
C THR A 234 20.00 -3.82 1.79
N VAL A 235 19.84 -3.74 3.09
CA VAL A 235 18.59 -4.07 3.80
C VAL A 235 17.94 -2.81 4.35
N VAL A 236 16.70 -2.54 3.95
CA VAL A 236 15.91 -1.41 4.45
C VAL A 236 14.86 -1.95 5.42
N CYS A 237 15.04 -1.64 6.71
CA CYS A 237 14.22 -2.16 7.81
C CYS A 237 12.94 -1.36 8.07
N GLY A 238 12.70 -0.25 7.31
CA GLY A 238 11.55 0.62 7.52
C GLY A 238 11.53 1.28 8.90
N SER A 239 10.36 1.44 9.49
CA SER A 239 10.16 2.05 10.82
C SER A 239 10.38 1.07 11.99
N ASN A 240 10.73 -0.18 11.72
CA ASN A 240 10.89 -1.21 12.75
C ASN A 240 12.28 -1.19 13.37
N VAL A 241 12.42 -0.45 14.49
CA VAL A 241 13.69 -0.31 15.22
C VAL A 241 14.20 -1.66 15.75
N ASP A 242 13.29 -2.55 16.19
CA ASP A 242 13.67 -3.88 16.68
C ASP A 242 14.15 -4.80 15.55
N ALA A 243 13.59 -4.70 14.36
CA ALA A 243 14.07 -5.44 13.20
C ALA A 243 15.47 -4.96 12.79
N LEU A 244 15.70 -3.65 12.79
CA LEU A 244 17.02 -3.06 12.53
C LEU A 244 18.05 -3.53 13.57
N ARG A 245 17.70 -3.46 14.87
CA ARG A 245 18.58 -3.91 15.96
C ARG A 245 18.97 -5.38 15.79
N ARG A 246 17.99 -6.29 15.62
CA ARG A 246 18.26 -7.72 15.43
C ARG A 246 19.10 -8.01 14.18
N ALA A 247 18.84 -7.31 13.08
CA ALA A 247 19.64 -7.45 11.87
C ALA A 247 21.08 -6.95 12.09
N THR A 248 21.27 -5.85 12.84
CA THR A 248 22.58 -5.30 13.18
C THR A 248 23.37 -6.25 14.10
N GLU A 249 22.73 -6.82 15.11
CA GLU A 249 23.35 -7.80 16.01
C GLU A 249 23.85 -9.04 15.26
N ALA A 250 23.07 -9.51 14.24
CA ALA A 250 23.39 -10.72 13.49
C ALA A 250 24.36 -10.50 12.32
N TYR A 251 24.30 -9.34 11.64
CA TYR A 251 24.98 -9.12 10.36
C TYR A 251 25.71 -7.77 10.25
N GLY A 252 25.74 -6.96 11.28
CA GLY A 252 26.35 -5.64 11.24
C GLY A 252 27.87 -5.65 11.01
N SER A 253 28.54 -6.78 11.25
CA SER A 253 29.97 -7.00 10.97
C SER A 253 30.27 -7.65 9.62
N ASP A 254 29.25 -8.11 8.87
CA ASP A 254 29.47 -8.70 7.54
C ASP A 254 29.68 -7.56 6.51
N PRO A 255 30.86 -7.49 5.83
CA PRO A 255 31.16 -6.41 4.90
C PRO A 255 30.29 -6.44 3.63
N ARG A 256 29.50 -7.48 3.46
CA ARG A 256 28.55 -7.60 2.34
C ARG A 256 27.19 -7.03 2.68
N VAL A 257 26.93 -6.61 3.91
CA VAL A 257 25.58 -6.20 4.36
C VAL A 257 25.59 -4.74 4.81
N SER A 258 24.72 -3.94 4.22
CA SER A 258 24.42 -2.58 4.68
C SER A 258 22.99 -2.53 5.25
N LEU A 259 22.86 -2.15 6.52
CA LEU A 259 21.59 -2.06 7.21
C LEU A 259 21.14 -0.60 7.30
N ARG A 260 19.91 -0.34 6.86
CA ARG A 260 19.33 1.01 6.86
C ARG A 260 17.96 0.96 7.57
N ALA A 261 17.65 2.03 8.30
CA ALA A 261 16.30 2.27 8.82
C ALA A 261 15.33 2.57 7.66
N GLN A 262 14.47 3.55 7.80
CA GLN A 262 13.61 4.01 6.70
C GLN A 262 14.42 4.85 5.70
N VAL A 263 14.24 4.58 4.41
CA VAL A 263 14.84 5.35 3.30
C VAL A 263 13.72 6.01 2.51
N THR A 264 13.83 7.33 2.31
CA THR A 264 12.85 8.12 1.54
C THR A 264 13.60 9.20 0.75
N PRO A 265 13.47 9.25 -0.57
CA PRO A 265 12.80 8.29 -1.44
C PRO A 265 13.58 6.97 -1.58
N LEU A 266 12.87 5.87 -1.83
CA LEU A 266 13.47 4.54 -2.03
C LEU A 266 13.90 4.31 -3.49
N THR A 267 13.32 5.06 -4.43
CA THR A 267 13.52 4.91 -5.88
C THR A 267 14.98 4.91 -6.32
N PRO A 268 15.87 5.80 -5.81
CA PRO A 268 17.28 5.77 -6.22
C PRO A 268 18.00 4.47 -5.82
N LEU A 269 17.65 3.92 -4.65
CA LEU A 269 18.23 2.67 -4.18
C LEU A 269 17.73 1.48 -5.02
N ILE A 270 16.44 1.47 -5.39
CA ILE A 270 15.89 0.46 -6.31
C ILE A 270 16.52 0.56 -7.71
N ALA A 271 16.79 1.76 -8.18
CA ALA A 271 17.45 1.98 -9.46
C ALA A 271 18.89 1.43 -9.48
N ALA A 272 19.56 1.41 -8.33
CA ALA A 272 20.93 0.91 -8.16
C ALA A 272 21.01 -0.62 -8.02
N ALA A 273 19.92 -1.33 -7.76
CA ALA A 273 19.86 -2.77 -7.53
C ALA A 273 19.89 -3.62 -8.82
#